data_45ea4597a6ff7df53ea8b87630d146c6
#
_entry.id   45ea4597a6ff7df53ea8b87630d146c6
#
_cell.length_a   1.000
_cell.length_b   1.000
_cell.length_c   1.000
_cell.angle_alpha   90.00
_cell.angle_beta   90.00
_cell.angle_gamma   90.00
#
_symmetry.space_group_name_H-M   'P 1'
#
loop_
_entity.id
_entity.type
_entity.pdbx_description
1 polymer ?
#
loop_
_entity_poly.entity_id
_entity_poly.type
_entity_poly.pdbx_seq_one_letter_code
_entity_poly.pdbx_strand_id
1 'polypeptide(L)'
;VALLLSNRPDAGALGRARALGVETLVVDRETFRDGDRVAGLLARRQIDFIALAGFLWLLPPELVHAYAGRILNIHPSLLPAYGGKGMYGDRVHRAVIEAGERESGITIHRVDEVYDNGDVVARYRLEVRPGETPESLAARIHELEYAHYPRTIEREIMKL
;
A
#
# COMPACT_ATOMS: atom_id res chain seq x y z
N VAL A 1 -3.11 -14.61 5.31
CA VAL A 1 -2.16 -14.21 4.24
C VAL A 1 -1.53 -15.46 3.69
N ALA A 2 -1.67 -15.71 2.39
CA ALA A 2 -1.12 -16.91 1.74
C ALA A 2 0.26 -16.66 1.09
N LEU A 3 0.50 -15.43 0.62
CA LEU A 3 1.74 -15.07 -0.06
C LEU A 3 2.15 -13.65 0.32
N LEU A 4 3.44 -13.44 0.59
CA LEU A 4 4.06 -12.12 0.62
C LEU A 4 5.02 -11.99 -0.56
N LEU A 5 4.73 -11.01 -1.44
CA LEU A 5 5.55 -10.69 -2.59
C LEU A 5 6.32 -9.39 -2.32
N SER A 6 7.60 -9.36 -2.61
CA SER A 6 8.45 -8.16 -2.50
C SER A 6 9.31 -7.99 -3.73
N ASN A 7 9.56 -6.74 -4.10
CA ASN A 7 10.56 -6.37 -5.11
C ASN A 7 11.95 -6.11 -4.51
N ARG A 8 12.09 -6.28 -3.18
CA ARG A 8 13.34 -6.07 -2.45
C ARG A 8 13.70 -7.33 -1.68
N PRO A 9 14.84 -7.97 -1.99
CA PRO A 9 15.26 -9.19 -1.31
C PRO A 9 15.63 -8.96 0.18
N ASP A 10 15.95 -7.72 0.55
CA ASP A 10 16.30 -7.27 1.89
C ASP A 10 15.11 -6.72 2.70
N ALA A 11 13.88 -6.80 2.16
CA ALA A 11 12.70 -6.28 2.86
C ALA A 11 12.45 -7.05 4.17
N GLY A 12 12.38 -6.32 5.28
CA GLY A 12 12.13 -6.90 6.61
C GLY A 12 10.81 -7.68 6.72
N ALA A 13 9.84 -7.36 5.85
CA ALA A 13 8.59 -8.09 5.75
C ALA A 13 8.77 -9.57 5.36
N LEU A 14 9.78 -9.89 4.51
CA LEU A 14 10.08 -11.26 4.11
C LEU A 14 10.47 -12.14 5.32
N GLY A 15 11.32 -11.60 6.21
CA GLY A 15 11.72 -12.31 7.42
C GLY A 15 10.53 -12.57 8.35
N ARG A 16 9.66 -11.57 8.54
CA ARG A 16 8.45 -11.71 9.37
C ARG A 16 7.47 -12.72 8.77
N ALA A 17 7.26 -12.69 7.47
CA ALA A 17 6.37 -13.63 6.78
C ALA A 17 6.86 -15.08 6.93
N ARG A 18 8.16 -15.33 6.73
CA ARG A 18 8.76 -16.65 6.93
C ARG A 18 8.61 -17.16 8.35
N ALA A 19 8.82 -16.28 9.35
CA ALA A 19 8.64 -16.65 10.76
C ALA A 19 7.18 -17.04 11.09
N LEU A 20 6.21 -16.56 10.31
CA LEU A 20 4.79 -16.89 10.42
C LEU A 20 4.35 -18.03 9.49
N GLY A 21 5.29 -18.70 8.80
CA GLY A 21 4.97 -19.77 7.86
C GLY A 21 4.28 -19.31 6.57
N VAL A 22 4.34 -18.01 6.25
CA VAL A 22 3.77 -17.45 5.01
C VAL A 22 4.77 -17.62 3.87
N GLU A 23 4.30 -18.12 2.72
CA GLU A 23 5.12 -18.20 1.50
C GLU A 23 5.64 -16.80 1.12
N THR A 24 6.92 -16.73 0.72
CA THR A 24 7.53 -15.47 0.30
C THR A 24 8.10 -15.58 -1.11
N LEU A 25 7.91 -14.53 -1.92
CA LEU A 25 8.43 -14.44 -3.26
C LEU A 25 9.12 -13.09 -3.48
N VAL A 26 10.32 -13.12 -4.04
CA VAL A 26 10.99 -11.91 -4.52
C VAL A 26 10.87 -11.86 -6.03
N VAL A 27 10.39 -10.74 -6.56
CA VAL A 27 10.25 -10.52 -8.01
C VAL A 27 11.15 -9.37 -8.44
N ASP A 28 11.81 -9.55 -9.57
CA ASP A 28 12.51 -8.46 -10.24
C ASP A 28 11.57 -7.62 -11.10
N ARG A 29 12.10 -6.52 -11.63
CA ARG A 29 11.31 -5.57 -12.41
C ARG A 29 10.89 -6.13 -13.76
N GLU A 30 11.68 -7.00 -14.36
CA GLU A 30 11.39 -7.62 -15.65
C GLU A 30 10.21 -8.57 -15.52
N THR A 31 10.29 -9.49 -14.56
CA THR A 31 9.19 -10.42 -14.23
C THR A 31 7.90 -9.68 -13.86
N PHE A 32 8.01 -8.60 -13.08
CA PHE A 32 6.83 -7.86 -12.61
C PHE A 32 6.14 -7.08 -13.73
N ARG A 33 6.85 -6.65 -14.77
CA ARG A 33 6.27 -5.96 -15.93
C ARG A 33 5.37 -6.84 -16.79
N ASP A 34 5.58 -8.14 -16.75
CA ASP A 34 4.70 -9.12 -17.39
C ASP A 34 3.49 -9.38 -16.48
N GLY A 35 2.47 -8.54 -16.65
CA GLY A 35 1.27 -8.56 -15.81
C GLY A 35 0.50 -9.87 -15.89
N ASP A 36 0.43 -10.49 -17.05
CA ASP A 36 -0.22 -11.80 -17.25
C ASP A 36 0.53 -12.91 -16.51
N ARG A 37 1.85 -12.86 -16.53
CA ARG A 37 2.69 -13.80 -15.78
C ARG A 37 2.48 -13.67 -14.29
N VAL A 38 2.44 -12.45 -13.76
CA VAL A 38 2.19 -12.20 -12.33
C VAL A 38 0.78 -12.63 -11.97
N ALA A 39 -0.24 -12.23 -12.75
CA ALA A 39 -1.62 -12.63 -12.50
C ALA A 39 -1.78 -14.16 -12.51
N GLY A 40 -1.18 -14.86 -13.48
CA GLY A 40 -1.17 -16.32 -13.55
C GLY A 40 -0.44 -16.96 -12.36
N LEU A 41 0.64 -16.37 -11.87
CA LEU A 41 1.36 -16.82 -10.67
C LEU A 41 0.48 -16.74 -9.43
N LEU A 42 -0.25 -15.64 -9.25
CA LEU A 42 -1.17 -15.44 -8.13
C LEU A 42 -2.39 -16.37 -8.24
N ALA A 43 -2.97 -16.52 -9.42
CA ALA A 43 -4.12 -17.41 -9.67
C ALA A 43 -3.80 -18.87 -9.32
N ARG A 44 -2.61 -19.38 -9.72
CA ARG A 44 -2.17 -20.75 -9.36
C ARG A 44 -2.05 -20.97 -7.86
N ARG A 45 -1.88 -19.90 -7.07
CA ARG A 45 -1.84 -19.93 -5.61
C ARG A 45 -3.19 -19.62 -4.96
N GLN A 46 -4.23 -19.53 -5.79
CA GLN A 46 -5.59 -19.21 -5.33
C GLN A 46 -5.64 -17.91 -4.51
N ILE A 47 -4.88 -16.89 -4.96
CA ILE A 47 -4.93 -15.57 -4.37
C ILE A 47 -6.14 -14.83 -4.92
N ASP A 48 -7.05 -14.42 -4.04
CA ASP A 48 -8.29 -13.74 -4.39
C ASP A 48 -8.23 -12.22 -4.20
N PHE A 49 -7.30 -11.75 -3.39
CA PHE A 49 -7.20 -10.36 -2.98
C PHE A 49 -5.75 -9.93 -2.83
N ILE A 50 -5.45 -8.68 -3.20
CA ILE A 50 -4.11 -8.08 -3.10
C ILE A 50 -4.17 -6.87 -2.18
N ALA A 51 -3.26 -6.82 -1.20
CA ALA A 51 -3.04 -5.65 -0.35
C ALA A 51 -1.63 -5.10 -0.58
N LEU A 52 -1.54 -3.85 -1.02
CA LEU A 52 -0.28 -3.15 -1.22
C LEU A 52 0.08 -2.36 0.03
N ALA A 53 1.31 -2.51 0.51
CA ALA A 53 1.85 -1.77 1.64
C ALA A 53 3.29 -1.35 1.33
N GLY A 54 3.50 -0.08 1.01
CA GLY A 54 4.81 0.44 0.62
C GLY A 54 5.35 -0.13 -0.69
N PHE A 55 4.49 -0.59 -1.58
CA PHE A 55 4.87 -1.05 -2.92
C PHE A 55 4.88 0.13 -3.89
N LEU A 56 6.04 0.42 -4.50
CA LEU A 56 6.29 1.69 -5.19
C LEU A 56 6.21 1.60 -6.72
N TRP A 57 6.10 0.41 -7.28
CA TRP A 57 5.94 0.25 -8.72
C TRP A 57 4.48 0.37 -9.12
N LEU A 58 4.23 0.98 -10.29
CA LEU A 58 2.90 0.92 -10.89
C LEU A 58 2.58 -0.53 -11.25
N LEU A 59 1.37 -0.96 -10.92
CA LEU A 59 0.93 -2.29 -11.29
C LEU A 59 0.71 -2.36 -12.81
N PRO A 60 1.09 -3.48 -13.45
CA PRO A 60 0.75 -3.71 -14.85
C PRO A 60 -0.77 -3.71 -15.07
N PRO A 61 -1.28 -3.13 -16.16
CA PRO A 61 -2.72 -3.08 -16.44
C PRO A 61 -3.39 -4.46 -16.43
N GLU A 62 -2.71 -5.48 -16.94
CA GLU A 62 -3.23 -6.86 -16.98
C GLU A 62 -3.47 -7.38 -15.56
N LEU A 63 -2.58 -7.08 -14.60
CA LEU A 63 -2.76 -7.44 -13.20
C LEU A 63 -3.91 -6.67 -12.56
N VAL A 64 -4.02 -5.36 -12.84
CA VAL A 64 -5.12 -4.52 -12.34
C VAL A 64 -6.47 -5.05 -12.85
N HIS A 65 -6.55 -5.40 -14.14
CA HIS A 65 -7.77 -5.95 -14.74
C HIS A 65 -8.12 -7.33 -14.17
N ALA A 66 -7.15 -8.23 -14.02
CA ALA A 66 -7.37 -9.57 -13.46
C ALA A 66 -7.90 -9.53 -12.02
N TYR A 67 -7.52 -8.50 -11.26
CA TYR A 67 -7.93 -8.29 -9.87
C TYR A 67 -8.79 -7.03 -9.68
N ALA A 68 -9.57 -6.64 -10.69
CA ALA A 68 -10.40 -5.45 -10.64
C ALA A 68 -11.30 -5.44 -9.38
N GLY A 69 -11.24 -4.35 -8.62
CA GLY A 69 -11.96 -4.19 -7.36
C GLY A 69 -11.42 -5.01 -6.18
N ARG A 70 -10.37 -5.81 -6.38
CA ARG A 70 -9.77 -6.70 -5.37
C ARG A 70 -8.32 -6.35 -5.01
N ILE A 71 -7.90 -5.12 -5.30
CA ILE A 71 -6.60 -4.59 -4.91
C ILE A 71 -6.81 -3.37 -4.04
N LEU A 72 -6.24 -3.37 -2.84
CA LEU A 72 -6.17 -2.19 -1.98
C LEU A 72 -4.75 -1.69 -1.86
N ASN A 73 -4.62 -0.38 -1.76
CA ASN A 73 -3.41 0.30 -1.36
C ASN A 73 -3.66 1.17 -0.13
N ILE A 74 -2.63 1.38 0.66
CA ILE A 74 -2.62 2.37 1.73
C ILE A 74 -1.61 3.46 1.38
N HIS A 75 -2.06 4.72 1.41
CA HIS A 75 -1.24 5.89 1.14
C HIS A 75 -1.16 6.77 2.39
N PRO A 76 0.04 7.25 2.79
CA PRO A 76 0.24 7.94 4.06
C PRO A 76 -0.13 9.43 4.03
N SER A 77 -1.18 9.80 3.30
CA SER A 77 -1.78 11.13 3.29
C SER A 77 -3.29 11.10 3.09
N LEU A 78 -3.92 12.26 3.17
CA LEU A 78 -5.34 12.46 2.84
C LEU A 78 -5.48 12.74 1.33
N LEU A 79 -5.51 11.67 0.51
CA LEU A 79 -5.66 11.81 -0.95
C LEU A 79 -6.86 12.69 -1.32
N PRO A 80 -6.77 13.49 -2.40
CA PRO A 80 -5.71 13.49 -3.43
C PRO A 80 -4.45 14.29 -3.05
N ALA A 81 -4.44 14.96 -1.89
CA ALA A 81 -3.27 15.72 -1.47
C ALA A 81 -2.08 14.79 -1.22
N TYR A 82 -0.89 15.21 -1.67
CA TYR A 82 0.36 14.47 -1.50
C TYR A 82 0.33 13.03 -2.04
N GLY A 83 -0.48 12.79 -3.09
CA GLY A 83 -0.52 11.55 -3.86
C GLY A 83 0.19 11.62 -5.18
N GLY A 84 0.24 10.48 -5.90
CA GLY A 84 0.78 10.38 -7.24
C GLY A 84 2.26 10.02 -7.32
N LYS A 85 2.77 10.00 -8.55
CA LYS A 85 4.13 9.55 -8.84
C LYS A 85 5.20 10.30 -8.04
N GLY A 86 6.00 9.55 -7.28
CA GLY A 86 7.11 10.10 -6.49
C GLY A 86 6.74 10.50 -5.06
N MET A 87 5.46 10.50 -4.70
CA MET A 87 4.97 10.79 -3.36
C MET A 87 4.83 9.49 -2.55
N TYR A 88 5.83 9.16 -1.75
CA TYR A 88 5.87 7.95 -0.90
C TYR A 88 6.77 8.13 0.32
N GLY A 89 6.47 7.42 1.39
CA GLY A 89 7.27 7.37 2.61
C GLY A 89 7.58 8.75 3.17
N ASP A 90 8.82 8.99 3.56
CA ASP A 90 9.27 10.24 4.20
C ASP A 90 9.04 11.50 3.34
N ARG A 91 8.97 11.35 2.02
CA ARG A 91 8.68 12.48 1.12
C ARG A 91 7.31 13.07 1.38
N VAL A 92 6.32 12.24 1.66
CA VAL A 92 4.95 12.67 1.97
C VAL A 92 4.94 13.46 3.27
N HIS A 93 5.53 12.89 4.33
CA HIS A 93 5.54 13.52 5.65
C HIS A 93 6.29 14.85 5.63
N ARG A 94 7.42 14.90 4.92
CA ARG A 94 8.18 16.14 4.74
C ARG A 94 7.36 17.20 4.01
N ALA A 95 6.70 16.84 2.91
CA ALA A 95 5.86 17.77 2.15
C ALA A 95 4.69 18.31 2.98
N VAL A 96 4.05 17.46 3.80
CA VAL A 96 2.98 17.87 4.72
C VAL A 96 3.48 18.91 5.74
N ILE A 97 4.64 18.65 6.36
CA ILE A 97 5.25 19.55 7.35
C ILE A 97 5.70 20.87 6.69
N GLU A 98 6.38 20.81 5.55
CA GLU A 98 6.85 21.98 4.79
C GLU A 98 5.70 22.86 4.31
N ALA A 99 4.55 22.27 3.98
CA ALA A 99 3.34 23.01 3.60
C ALA A 99 2.61 23.64 4.80
N GLY A 100 3.02 23.34 6.04
CA GLY A 100 2.37 23.85 7.25
C GLY A 100 0.94 23.33 7.43
N GLU A 101 0.67 22.12 6.97
CA GLU A 101 -0.65 21.50 7.12
C GLU A 101 -1.00 21.29 8.59
N ARG A 102 -2.27 21.45 8.90
CA ARG A 102 -2.79 21.21 10.25
C ARG A 102 -3.31 19.81 10.48
N GLU A 103 -3.56 19.09 9.40
CA GLU A 103 -4.04 17.72 9.39
C GLU A 103 -3.23 16.86 8.41
N SER A 104 -3.05 15.60 8.78
CA SER A 104 -2.56 14.55 7.91
C SER A 104 -3.39 13.28 8.16
N GLY A 105 -2.96 12.15 7.64
CA GLY A 105 -3.66 10.90 7.85
C GLY A 105 -3.26 9.83 6.88
N ILE A 106 -4.13 8.85 6.73
CA ILE A 106 -3.98 7.77 5.75
C ILE A 106 -5.22 7.68 4.87
N THR A 107 -5.03 7.26 3.64
CA THR A 107 -6.10 6.90 2.72
C THR A 107 -5.92 5.45 2.29
N ILE A 108 -6.95 4.64 2.48
CA ILE A 108 -7.04 3.29 1.94
C ILE A 108 -7.96 3.37 0.74
N HIS A 109 -7.47 2.95 -0.42
CA HIS A 109 -8.19 3.08 -1.69
C HIS A 109 -8.04 1.81 -2.55
N ARG A 110 -8.97 1.63 -3.47
CA ARG A 110 -8.85 0.62 -4.52
C ARG A 110 -7.79 1.07 -5.52
N VAL A 111 -7.11 0.13 -6.12
CA VAL A 111 -6.06 0.43 -7.10
C VAL A 111 -6.63 0.34 -8.50
N ASP A 112 -6.35 1.35 -9.31
CA ASP A 112 -6.55 1.40 -10.73
C ASP A 112 -5.20 1.52 -11.48
N GLU A 113 -5.22 1.87 -12.76
CA GLU A 113 -4.02 2.00 -13.61
C GLU A 113 -3.21 3.28 -13.34
N VAL A 114 -3.69 4.16 -12.45
CA VAL A 114 -3.07 5.44 -12.14
C VAL A 114 -2.66 5.48 -10.67
N TYR A 115 -1.49 6.04 -10.37
CA TYR A 115 -1.03 6.19 -8.98
C TYR A 115 -2.05 6.95 -8.13
N ASP A 116 -2.42 6.35 -7.00
CA ASP A 116 -3.22 6.95 -5.92
C ASP A 116 -4.56 7.58 -6.37
N ASN A 117 -5.17 7.07 -7.46
CA ASN A 117 -6.36 7.64 -8.10
C ASN A 117 -7.66 6.86 -7.84
N GLY A 118 -7.58 5.58 -7.53
CA GLY A 118 -8.77 4.73 -7.40
C GLY A 118 -9.69 5.08 -6.23
N ASP A 119 -10.88 4.49 -6.20
CA ASP A 119 -11.95 4.76 -5.24
C ASP A 119 -11.50 4.64 -3.79
N VAL A 120 -11.78 5.67 -3.01
CA VAL A 120 -11.45 5.69 -1.58
C VAL A 120 -12.38 4.77 -0.80
N VAL A 121 -11.79 3.85 -0.05
CA VAL A 121 -12.49 2.91 0.84
C VAL A 121 -12.59 3.45 2.27
N ALA A 122 -11.52 4.08 2.76
CA ALA A 122 -11.48 4.69 4.08
C ALA A 122 -10.41 5.79 4.17
N ARG A 123 -10.65 6.78 5.03
CA ARG A 123 -9.68 7.79 5.45
C ARG A 123 -9.66 7.88 6.96
N TYR A 124 -8.46 8.02 7.53
CA TYR A 124 -8.27 8.27 8.95
C TYR A 124 -7.36 9.46 9.12
N ARG A 125 -7.79 10.41 9.95
CA ARG A 125 -7.15 11.72 10.13
C ARG A 125 -6.40 11.78 11.43
N LEU A 126 -5.36 12.58 11.47
CA LEU A 126 -4.71 13.03 12.69
C LEU A 126 -4.31 14.50 12.55
N GLU A 127 -4.25 15.20 13.68
CA GLU A 127 -3.76 16.56 13.74
C GLU A 127 -2.22 16.58 13.66
N VAL A 128 -1.67 17.49 12.86
CA VAL A 128 -0.23 17.78 12.84
C VAL A 128 0.06 18.72 14.00
N ARG A 129 0.97 18.34 14.89
CA ARG A 129 1.28 19.09 16.11
C ARG A 129 2.17 20.29 15.80
N PRO A 130 2.04 21.41 16.52
CA PRO A 130 2.97 22.51 16.39
C PRO A 130 4.43 22.06 16.62
N GLY A 131 5.31 22.37 15.67
CA GLY A 131 6.73 21.96 15.73
C GLY A 131 6.99 20.48 15.48
N GLU A 132 6.00 19.74 14.99
CA GLU A 132 6.18 18.32 14.63
C GLU A 132 7.20 18.13 13.51
N THR A 133 8.05 17.11 13.61
CA THR A 133 9.01 16.74 12.55
C THR A 133 8.43 15.71 11.61
N PRO A 134 8.95 15.58 10.36
CA PRO A 134 8.53 14.53 9.45
C PRO A 134 8.63 13.13 10.04
N GLU A 135 9.68 12.85 10.82
CA GLU A 135 9.92 11.54 11.47
C GLU A 135 8.87 11.25 12.56
N SER A 136 8.51 12.28 13.36
CA SER A 136 7.47 12.16 14.39
C SER A 136 6.10 11.92 13.74
N LEU A 137 5.79 12.67 12.68
CA LEU A 137 4.56 12.49 11.91
C LEU A 137 4.50 11.08 11.30
N ALA A 138 5.60 10.61 10.68
CA ALA A 138 5.69 9.26 10.11
C ALA A 138 5.38 8.17 11.15
N ALA A 139 5.94 8.26 12.35
CA ALA A 139 5.70 7.29 13.42
C ALA A 139 4.20 7.22 13.78
N ARG A 140 3.52 8.35 13.89
CA ARG A 140 2.08 8.43 14.20
C ARG A 140 1.21 7.94 13.03
N ILE A 141 1.62 8.19 11.80
CA ILE A 141 0.96 7.67 10.60
C ILE A 141 1.07 6.14 10.56
N HIS A 142 2.23 5.55 10.88
CA HIS A 142 2.39 4.10 10.97
C HIS A 142 1.46 3.48 12.04
N GLU A 143 1.24 4.15 13.17
CA GLU A 143 0.26 3.68 14.17
C GLU A 143 -1.16 3.61 13.59
N LEU A 144 -1.58 4.62 12.79
CA LEU A 144 -2.85 4.58 12.09
C LEU A 144 -2.92 3.44 11.05
N GLU A 145 -1.84 3.24 10.30
CA GLU A 145 -1.76 2.15 9.31
C GLU A 145 -1.95 0.79 9.99
N TYR A 146 -1.22 0.53 11.07
CA TYR A 146 -1.29 -0.74 11.82
C TYR A 146 -2.67 -0.96 12.44
N ALA A 147 -3.32 0.09 12.93
CA ALA A 147 -4.63 -0.01 13.56
C ALA A 147 -5.76 -0.26 12.54
N HIS A 148 -5.68 0.31 11.35
CA HIS A 148 -6.82 0.42 10.45
C HIS A 148 -6.71 -0.42 9.17
N TYR A 149 -5.50 -0.58 8.61
CA TYR A 149 -5.36 -1.28 7.33
C TYR A 149 -5.74 -2.76 7.41
N PRO A 150 -5.29 -3.55 8.39
CA PRO A 150 -5.68 -4.95 8.48
C PRO A 150 -7.20 -5.14 8.59
N ARG A 151 -7.86 -4.33 9.42
CA ARG A 151 -9.33 -4.37 9.59
C ARG A 151 -10.08 -4.00 8.33
N THR A 152 -9.55 -3.05 7.57
CA THR A 152 -10.15 -2.65 6.29
C THR A 152 -9.98 -3.75 5.25
N ILE A 153 -8.82 -4.40 5.18
CA ILE A 153 -8.59 -5.56 4.31
C ILE A 153 -9.58 -6.69 4.64
N GLU A 154 -9.71 -7.07 5.91
CA GLU A 154 -10.64 -8.11 6.34
C GLU A 154 -12.08 -7.80 5.92
N ARG A 155 -12.54 -6.56 6.16
CA ARG A 155 -13.88 -6.13 5.76
C ARG A 155 -14.11 -6.20 4.25
N GLU A 156 -13.10 -5.85 3.45
CA GLU A 156 -13.23 -5.88 1.98
C GLU A 156 -13.18 -7.32 1.44
N ILE A 157 -12.37 -8.20 2.03
CA ILE A 157 -12.35 -9.64 1.68
C ILE A 157 -13.69 -10.30 1.96
N MET A 158 -14.35 -9.94 3.06
CA MET A 158 -15.67 -10.52 3.42
C MET A 158 -16.82 -10.09 2.49
N LYS A 159 -16.57 -9.20 1.55
CA LYS A 159 -17.54 -8.78 0.52
C LYS A 159 -17.39 -9.55 -0.80
N LEU A 160 -16.33 -10.36 -0.94
CA LEU A 160 -16.09 -11.19 -2.12
C LEU A 160 -17.01 -12.43 -2.13
#